data_95474de29eb948f28895bf057b406d61
#
_entry.id   95474de29eb948f28895bf057b406d61
#
_cell.length_a   1.000
_cell.length_b   1.000
_cell.length_c   1.000
_cell.angle_alpha   90.00
_cell.angle_beta   90.00
_cell.angle_gamma   90.00
#
_symmetry.space_group_name_H-M   'P 1'
#
loop_
_entity.id
_entity.type
_entity.pdbx_description
1 polymer ?
#
loop_
_entity_poly.entity_id
_entity_poly.type
_entity_poly.pdbx_seq_one_letter_code
_entity_poly.pdbx_strand_id
1 'polypeptide(L)'
;MSDWKIPLYKIYTDDEDLNLITKIIKRGEQWAIGPEIEEFENLIKNYVGTDFCVSLNSGTSALHATLLAYGLGENDDIIVPSFSFVSTVNSVLFVGANPLFADIDETTFGLDPKKIHSSITSKTKAIMPMDYGGSSCQIFELQKIAKEHDLLLLEDAAESLGAKVMNKKVGSISDSSIFSFCGNKVITTGEGGAVVTNSKEIFEKIKLIRSHGRAGSTNYFTDPSNPEYVNLGYNWRISSITAALGIAQITKLDKIIKLRQANAQFISSKLSKFSQIKVPKPLDDYEHIFQMYSILLEDEQIRDKLHEFLSSKRIFSKVYFKPIHHTPFYQSKIHQNILLPVTDSISSRILTLPLYPNMTLEEKEYLTSSISEFFESLNK
;
A
#
# COMPACT_ATOMS: atom_id res chain seq x y z
N MET A 1 -24.37 8.33 -4.30
CA MET A 1 -23.77 7.04 -4.64
C MET A 1 -23.18 7.17 -6.03
N SER A 2 -22.03 6.56 -6.30
CA SER A 2 -21.44 6.62 -7.64
C SER A 2 -22.38 5.96 -8.64
N ASP A 3 -22.55 6.59 -9.80
CA ASP A 3 -23.47 6.11 -10.86
C ASP A 3 -22.88 4.94 -11.69
N TRP A 4 -21.82 4.31 -11.17
CA TRP A 4 -21.12 3.19 -11.82
C TRP A 4 -21.87 1.87 -11.66
N LYS A 5 -22.08 1.16 -12.77
CA LYS A 5 -22.63 -0.21 -12.76
C LYS A 5 -21.61 -1.18 -12.12
N ILE A 6 -20.32 -1.00 -12.45
CA ILE A 6 -19.21 -1.72 -11.82
C ILE A 6 -18.22 -0.70 -11.26
N PRO A 7 -18.16 -0.49 -9.93
CA PRO A 7 -17.19 0.38 -9.29
C PRO A 7 -15.81 -0.31 -9.26
N LEU A 8 -14.73 0.48 -9.08
CA LEU A 8 -13.37 -0.04 -9.07
C LEU A 8 -13.13 -1.04 -7.94
N TYR A 9 -13.73 -0.80 -6.78
CA TYR A 9 -13.66 -1.66 -5.60
C TYR A 9 -14.97 -1.64 -4.83
N LYS A 10 -15.20 -2.70 -4.05
CA LYS A 10 -16.22 -2.77 -2.99
C LYS A 10 -15.57 -3.36 -1.75
N ILE A 11 -15.92 -2.82 -0.59
CA ILE A 11 -15.47 -3.33 0.69
C ILE A 11 -16.21 -4.64 0.98
N TYR A 12 -15.47 -5.64 1.47
CA TYR A 12 -16.05 -6.88 1.97
C TYR A 12 -16.40 -6.70 3.44
N THR A 13 -17.66 -6.84 3.77
CA THR A 13 -18.17 -6.75 5.15
C THR A 13 -19.13 -7.88 5.45
N ASP A 14 -19.24 -8.25 6.73
CA ASP A 14 -20.21 -9.19 7.27
C ASP A 14 -20.64 -8.78 8.69
N ASP A 15 -21.43 -9.65 9.35
CA ASP A 15 -21.98 -9.35 10.68
C ASP A 15 -20.92 -9.19 11.76
N GLU A 16 -19.73 -9.76 11.59
CA GLU A 16 -18.64 -9.63 12.55
C GLU A 16 -18.15 -8.17 12.64
N ASP A 17 -18.04 -7.48 11.49
CA ASP A 17 -17.68 -6.05 11.46
C ASP A 17 -18.69 -5.20 12.27
N LEU A 18 -19.97 -5.47 12.09
CA LEU A 18 -21.06 -4.76 12.79
C LEU A 18 -21.05 -5.07 14.29
N ASN A 19 -20.89 -6.35 14.65
CA ASN A 19 -20.94 -6.82 16.02
C ASN A 19 -19.82 -6.22 16.87
N LEU A 20 -18.57 -6.22 16.38
CA LEU A 20 -17.43 -5.68 17.10
C LEU A 20 -17.56 -4.16 17.30
N ILE A 21 -17.92 -3.41 16.27
CA ILE A 21 -18.15 -1.96 16.41
C ILE A 21 -19.29 -1.68 17.39
N THR A 22 -20.40 -2.40 17.28
CA THR A 22 -21.57 -2.25 18.15
C THR A 22 -21.21 -2.51 19.61
N LYS A 23 -20.36 -3.52 19.89
CA LYS A 23 -19.87 -3.82 21.24
C LYS A 23 -19.12 -2.62 21.84
N ILE A 24 -18.23 -1.97 21.07
CA ILE A 24 -17.48 -0.81 21.55
C ILE A 24 -18.41 0.38 21.81
N ILE A 25 -19.36 0.64 20.91
CA ILE A 25 -20.31 1.75 21.08
C ILE A 25 -21.17 1.53 22.32
N LYS A 26 -21.70 0.31 22.53
CA LYS A 26 -22.52 -0.03 23.70
C LYS A 26 -21.75 -0.02 25.03
N ARG A 27 -20.43 -0.25 25.01
CA ARG A 27 -19.57 -0.12 26.19
C ARG A 27 -19.62 1.31 26.77
N GLY A 28 -19.75 2.34 25.92
CA GLY A 28 -19.92 3.74 26.34
C GLY A 28 -18.64 4.42 26.81
N GLU A 29 -17.51 3.73 26.85
CA GLU A 29 -16.22 4.24 27.31
C GLU A 29 -15.06 3.70 26.47
N GLN A 30 -13.85 4.26 26.61
CA GLN A 30 -12.62 3.82 25.96
C GLN A 30 -12.72 3.77 24.42
N TRP A 31 -13.47 4.68 23.82
CA TRP A 31 -13.61 4.74 22.36
C TRP A 31 -12.33 5.21 21.67
N ALA A 32 -11.58 6.12 22.32
CA ALA A 32 -10.32 6.63 21.77
C ALA A 32 -9.13 5.71 22.04
N ILE A 33 -9.03 5.16 23.25
CA ILE A 33 -7.95 4.27 23.68
C ILE A 33 -8.56 3.13 24.52
N GLY A 34 -8.56 1.94 23.98
CA GLY A 34 -9.03 0.73 24.63
C GLY A 34 -8.21 -0.49 24.19
N PRO A 35 -8.56 -1.70 24.70
CA PRO A 35 -7.79 -2.91 24.45
C PRO A 35 -7.78 -3.37 22.99
N GLU A 36 -8.74 -2.93 22.19
CA GLU A 36 -8.85 -3.31 20.78
C GLU A 36 -7.66 -2.87 19.95
N ILE A 37 -6.97 -1.80 20.37
CA ILE A 37 -5.78 -1.30 19.67
C ILE A 37 -4.64 -2.30 19.78
N GLU A 38 -4.37 -2.78 20.99
CA GLU A 38 -3.33 -3.79 21.25
C GLU A 38 -3.69 -5.14 20.62
N GLU A 39 -4.96 -5.53 20.67
CA GLU A 39 -5.45 -6.75 20.02
C GLU A 39 -5.22 -6.70 18.50
N PHE A 40 -5.57 -5.59 17.85
CA PHE A 40 -5.36 -5.39 16.41
C PHE A 40 -3.87 -5.41 16.06
N GLU A 41 -3.03 -4.71 16.82
CA GLU A 41 -1.57 -4.70 16.65
C GLU A 41 -0.98 -6.12 16.78
N ASN A 42 -1.45 -6.91 17.76
CA ASN A 42 -1.04 -8.29 17.96
C ASN A 42 -1.47 -9.20 16.80
N LEU A 43 -2.67 -9.01 16.26
CA LEU A 43 -3.14 -9.77 15.10
C LEU A 43 -2.29 -9.46 13.85
N ILE A 44 -1.97 -8.21 13.60
CA ILE A 44 -1.12 -7.81 12.46
C ILE A 44 0.27 -8.42 12.59
N LYS A 45 0.96 -8.21 13.73
CA LYS A 45 2.33 -8.72 13.90
C LYS A 45 2.41 -10.24 13.80
N ASN A 46 1.42 -10.94 14.37
CA ASN A 46 1.36 -12.40 14.31
C ASN A 46 1.07 -12.89 12.89
N TYR A 47 0.20 -12.17 12.16
CA TYR A 47 -0.09 -12.49 10.77
C TYR A 47 1.13 -12.29 9.87
N VAL A 48 1.86 -11.20 10.03
CA VAL A 48 3.07 -10.87 9.25
C VAL A 48 4.27 -11.73 9.67
N GLY A 49 4.39 -12.03 10.97
CA GLY A 49 5.52 -12.78 11.55
C GLY A 49 6.64 -11.86 12.01
N THR A 50 6.30 -10.72 12.60
CA THR A 50 7.23 -9.74 13.19
C THR A 50 7.04 -9.66 14.71
N ASP A 51 8.03 -9.08 15.42
CA ASP A 51 7.98 -8.97 16.88
C ASP A 51 7.07 -7.83 17.35
N PHE A 52 6.98 -6.74 16.58
CA PHE A 52 6.28 -5.52 16.98
C PHE A 52 5.39 -4.98 15.86
N CYS A 53 4.27 -4.35 16.28
CA CYS A 53 3.39 -3.59 15.41
C CYS A 53 2.91 -2.34 16.15
N VAL A 54 2.83 -1.21 15.44
CA VAL A 54 2.20 0.02 15.93
C VAL A 54 1.15 0.47 14.90
N SER A 55 -0.10 0.56 15.32
CA SER A 55 -1.18 1.07 14.47
C SER A 55 -1.26 2.60 14.51
N LEU A 56 -1.55 3.21 13.38
CA LEU A 56 -1.67 4.67 13.20
C LEU A 56 -2.96 5.00 12.44
N ASN A 57 -3.33 6.28 12.41
CA ASN A 57 -4.56 6.75 11.78
C ASN A 57 -4.54 6.74 10.25
N SER A 58 -3.38 6.50 9.61
CA SER A 58 -3.25 6.36 8.15
C SER A 58 -1.92 5.71 7.76
N GLY A 59 -1.83 5.15 6.54
CA GLY A 59 -0.56 4.70 5.97
C GLY A 59 0.44 5.85 5.80
N THR A 60 -0.03 7.05 5.46
CA THR A 60 0.82 8.24 5.35
C THR A 60 1.48 8.61 6.69
N SER A 61 0.72 8.56 7.79
CA SER A 61 1.28 8.77 9.13
C SER A 61 2.26 7.66 9.52
N ALA A 62 2.02 6.43 9.07
CA ALA A 62 2.91 5.31 9.32
C ALA A 62 4.25 5.48 8.59
N LEU A 63 4.25 5.89 7.32
CA LEU A 63 5.46 6.24 6.57
C LEU A 63 6.24 7.36 7.27
N HIS A 64 5.57 8.46 7.60
CA HIS A 64 6.20 9.60 8.27
C HIS A 64 6.77 9.25 9.64
N ALA A 65 6.00 8.51 10.47
CA ALA A 65 6.45 8.06 11.79
C ALA A 65 7.67 7.14 11.71
N THR A 66 7.74 6.29 10.70
CA THR A 66 8.89 5.40 10.45
C THR A 66 10.15 6.22 10.18
N LEU A 67 10.09 7.18 9.25
CA LEU A 67 11.25 8.02 8.92
C LEU A 67 11.73 8.83 10.14
N LEU A 68 10.81 9.42 10.92
CA LEU A 68 11.13 10.11 12.17
C LEU A 68 11.77 9.17 13.20
N ALA A 69 11.27 7.94 13.34
CA ALA A 69 11.79 6.98 14.32
C ALA A 69 13.23 6.55 14.01
N TYR A 70 13.58 6.45 12.73
CA TYR A 70 14.95 6.21 12.28
C TYR A 70 15.84 7.45 12.30
N GLY A 71 15.29 8.62 12.63
CA GLY A 71 16.05 9.89 12.72
C GLY A 71 16.44 10.45 11.36
N LEU A 72 15.74 10.05 10.30
CA LEU A 72 15.99 10.56 8.95
C LEU A 72 15.47 12.00 8.82
N GLY A 73 16.21 12.85 8.10
CA GLY A 73 15.90 14.27 8.02
C GLY A 73 16.72 15.04 6.99
N GLU A 74 16.99 16.32 7.29
CA GLU A 74 17.75 17.20 6.42
C GLU A 74 19.13 16.61 6.07
N ASN A 75 19.51 16.72 4.80
CA ASN A 75 20.74 16.19 4.21
C ASN A 75 20.78 14.67 4.01
N ASP A 76 19.73 13.93 4.34
CA ASP A 76 19.62 12.52 4.01
C ASP A 76 18.93 12.33 2.66
N ASP A 77 19.46 11.43 1.85
CA ASP A 77 18.83 10.99 0.61
C ASP A 77 18.11 9.65 0.84
N ILE A 78 16.88 9.53 0.32
CA ILE A 78 16.09 8.29 0.38
C ILE A 78 15.71 7.89 -1.04
N ILE A 79 16.10 6.69 -1.45
CA ILE A 79 15.79 6.15 -2.78
C ILE A 79 14.34 5.66 -2.78
N VAL A 80 13.52 6.17 -3.71
CA VAL A 80 12.08 5.90 -3.83
C VAL A 80 11.67 5.68 -5.28
N PRO A 81 10.59 4.91 -5.56
CA PRO A 81 10.02 4.86 -6.89
C PRO A 81 9.19 6.12 -7.19
N SER A 82 9.18 6.53 -8.45
CA SER A 82 8.22 7.54 -8.92
C SER A 82 6.87 6.96 -9.31
N PHE A 83 6.82 5.64 -9.55
CA PHE A 83 5.59 4.90 -9.81
C PHE A 83 4.99 4.42 -8.49
N SER A 84 4.37 5.35 -7.76
CA SER A 84 3.80 5.10 -6.43
C SER A 84 2.65 6.06 -6.15
N PHE A 85 1.92 5.80 -5.05
CA PHE A 85 1.07 6.82 -4.47
C PHE A 85 1.93 7.91 -3.83
N VAL A 86 1.46 9.14 -3.91
CA VAL A 86 2.23 10.33 -3.50
C VAL A 86 2.71 10.31 -2.05
N SER A 87 2.05 9.56 -1.16
CA SER A 87 2.44 9.47 0.26
C SER A 87 3.84 8.91 0.48
N THR A 88 4.30 7.99 -0.38
CA THR A 88 5.66 7.43 -0.33
C THR A 88 6.70 8.56 -0.39
N VAL A 89 6.55 9.47 -1.36
CA VAL A 89 7.50 10.57 -1.56
C VAL A 89 7.23 11.75 -0.63
N ASN A 90 5.95 12.05 -0.34
CA ASN A 90 5.59 13.09 0.63
C ASN A 90 6.21 12.83 2.01
N SER A 91 6.24 11.57 2.47
CA SER A 91 6.81 11.23 3.77
C SER A 91 8.28 11.61 3.88
N VAL A 92 9.05 11.46 2.79
CA VAL A 92 10.45 11.89 2.71
C VAL A 92 10.56 13.41 2.87
N LEU A 93 9.71 14.15 2.16
CA LEU A 93 9.70 15.61 2.26
C LEU A 93 9.22 16.11 3.62
N PHE A 94 8.33 15.40 4.31
CA PHE A 94 7.83 15.77 5.64
C PHE A 94 8.92 15.79 6.69
N VAL A 95 9.93 14.94 6.57
CA VAL A 95 11.08 14.93 7.48
C VAL A 95 12.23 15.84 7.01
N GLY A 96 12.08 16.53 5.89
CA GLY A 96 13.12 17.40 5.31
C GLY A 96 14.19 16.64 4.53
N ALA A 97 14.05 15.33 4.34
CA ALA A 97 14.96 14.53 3.54
C ALA A 97 14.72 14.72 2.03
N ASN A 98 15.66 14.29 1.22
CA ASN A 98 15.63 14.43 -0.24
C ASN A 98 15.25 13.09 -0.91
N PRO A 99 14.14 13.02 -1.68
CA PRO A 99 13.81 11.82 -2.43
C PRO A 99 14.67 11.69 -3.68
N LEU A 100 15.40 10.57 -3.80
CA LEU A 100 16.10 10.17 -5.01
C LEU A 100 15.24 9.17 -5.78
N PHE A 101 14.75 9.56 -6.95
CA PHE A 101 13.96 8.66 -7.78
C PHE A 101 14.85 7.64 -8.49
N ALA A 102 14.50 6.36 -8.36
CA ALA A 102 15.04 5.28 -9.17
C ALA A 102 13.93 4.62 -10.01
N ASP A 103 14.32 4.02 -11.15
CA ASP A 103 13.39 3.40 -12.05
C ASP A 103 12.86 2.06 -11.50
N ILE A 104 11.78 1.59 -12.06
CA ILE A 104 11.07 0.38 -11.63
C ILE A 104 11.41 -0.81 -12.52
N ASP A 105 11.16 -2.01 -12.01
CA ASP A 105 11.20 -3.27 -12.74
C ASP A 105 9.89 -3.47 -13.52
N GLU A 106 9.98 -3.95 -14.77
CA GLU A 106 8.83 -4.13 -15.67
C GLU A 106 7.85 -5.23 -15.22
N THR A 107 8.24 -6.07 -14.28
CA THR A 107 7.45 -7.24 -13.87
C THR A 107 6.73 -7.00 -12.56
N THR A 108 7.46 -6.48 -11.57
CA THR A 108 6.92 -6.21 -10.23
C THR A 108 6.36 -4.80 -10.08
N PHE A 109 6.75 -3.87 -10.96
CA PHE A 109 6.48 -2.43 -10.89
C PHE A 109 7.02 -1.76 -9.61
N GLY A 110 7.81 -2.48 -8.81
CA GLY A 110 8.59 -1.94 -7.71
C GLY A 110 9.96 -1.46 -8.18
N LEU A 111 10.77 -0.89 -7.26
CA LEU A 111 12.14 -0.47 -7.59
C LEU A 111 12.95 -1.58 -8.25
N ASP A 112 13.65 -1.27 -9.35
CA ASP A 112 14.58 -2.19 -10.01
C ASP A 112 15.91 -2.25 -9.27
N PRO A 113 16.28 -3.38 -8.64
CA PRO A 113 17.56 -3.52 -7.93
C PRO A 113 18.77 -3.14 -8.78
N LYS A 114 18.71 -3.38 -10.11
CA LYS A 114 19.81 -3.05 -11.04
C LYS A 114 20.04 -1.54 -11.18
N LYS A 115 19.04 -0.73 -10.85
CA LYS A 115 19.12 0.74 -10.94
C LYS A 115 19.55 1.39 -9.63
N ILE A 116 19.48 0.66 -8.51
CA ILE A 116 19.77 1.22 -7.19
C ILE A 116 21.21 1.67 -7.03
N HIS A 117 22.19 0.83 -7.44
CA HIS A 117 23.59 1.17 -7.28
C HIS A 117 23.99 2.51 -7.88
N SER A 118 23.43 2.87 -9.04
CA SER A 118 23.70 4.16 -9.70
C SER A 118 23.01 5.35 -9.02
N SER A 119 22.05 5.09 -8.14
CA SER A 119 21.31 6.11 -7.40
C SER A 119 21.88 6.37 -6.00
N ILE A 120 22.79 5.53 -5.51
CA ILE A 120 23.40 5.69 -4.18
C ILE A 120 24.40 6.84 -4.21
N THR A 121 24.24 7.75 -3.23
CA THR A 121 25.17 8.86 -2.96
C THR A 121 25.82 8.69 -1.57
N SER A 122 26.76 9.55 -1.22
CA SER A 122 27.34 9.58 0.14
C SER A 122 26.32 10.03 1.22
N LYS A 123 25.17 10.56 0.82
CA LYS A 123 24.06 11.00 1.68
C LYS A 123 22.93 10.00 1.76
N THR A 124 22.94 8.95 0.93
CA THR A 124 21.88 7.94 0.95
C THR A 124 21.87 7.22 2.28
N LYS A 125 20.67 7.14 2.90
CA LYS A 125 20.44 6.49 4.19
C LYS A 125 19.44 5.36 4.12
N ALA A 126 18.53 5.38 3.14
CA ALA A 126 17.50 4.37 3.03
C ALA A 126 17.10 4.10 1.57
N ILE A 127 16.65 2.86 1.35
CA ILE A 127 15.89 2.45 0.17
C ILE A 127 14.45 2.23 0.66
N MET A 128 13.49 2.92 0.05
CA MET A 128 12.07 2.79 0.38
C MET A 128 11.29 2.33 -0.86
N PRO A 129 11.31 1.02 -1.15
CA PRO A 129 10.52 0.46 -2.25
C PRO A 129 9.03 0.52 -1.92
N MET A 130 8.20 0.45 -2.95
CA MET A 130 6.75 0.28 -2.85
C MET A 130 6.34 -1.01 -3.54
N ASP A 131 5.50 -1.76 -2.86
CA ASP A 131 4.91 -3.01 -3.32
C ASP A 131 3.63 -2.72 -4.11
N TYR A 132 3.71 -2.81 -5.43
CA TYR A 132 2.61 -2.42 -6.29
C TYR A 132 1.50 -3.46 -6.36
N GLY A 133 0.25 -2.99 -6.20
CA GLY A 133 -0.96 -3.70 -6.61
C GLY A 133 -1.26 -5.01 -5.88
N GLY A 134 -0.49 -5.34 -4.84
CA GLY A 134 -0.70 -6.56 -4.06
C GLY A 134 0.34 -7.66 -4.32
N SER A 135 1.51 -7.29 -4.84
CA SER A 135 2.68 -8.17 -4.98
C SER A 135 3.88 -7.52 -4.32
N SER A 136 4.84 -8.31 -3.87
CA SER A 136 6.13 -7.78 -3.41
C SER A 136 6.95 -7.26 -4.59
N CYS A 137 7.72 -6.20 -4.36
CA CYS A 137 8.89 -5.87 -5.18
C CYS A 137 9.98 -6.95 -5.04
N GLN A 138 11.12 -6.81 -5.72
CA GLN A 138 12.26 -7.73 -5.57
C GLN A 138 12.98 -7.48 -4.23
N ILE A 139 12.27 -7.71 -3.12
CA ILE A 139 12.66 -7.27 -1.77
C ILE A 139 13.97 -7.90 -1.28
N PHE A 140 14.25 -9.16 -1.65
CA PHE A 140 15.48 -9.83 -1.22
C PHE A 140 16.73 -9.25 -1.89
N GLU A 141 16.63 -8.89 -3.17
CA GLU A 141 17.68 -8.23 -3.92
C GLU A 141 17.94 -6.82 -3.35
N LEU A 142 16.87 -6.09 -3.04
CA LEU A 142 16.96 -4.78 -2.40
C LEU A 142 17.54 -4.88 -0.97
N GLN A 143 17.18 -5.92 -0.21
CA GLN A 143 17.77 -6.18 1.12
C GLN A 143 19.27 -6.45 1.03
N LYS A 144 19.71 -7.21 0.02
CA LYS A 144 21.13 -7.46 -0.20
C LYS A 144 21.89 -6.16 -0.47
N ILE A 145 21.36 -5.31 -1.38
CA ILE A 145 21.97 -4.01 -1.69
C ILE A 145 21.99 -3.10 -0.45
N ALA A 146 20.89 -3.04 0.31
CA ALA A 146 20.82 -2.25 1.52
C ALA A 146 21.91 -2.66 2.52
N LYS A 147 22.10 -3.97 2.74
CA LYS A 147 23.17 -4.50 3.60
C LYS A 147 24.57 -4.21 3.09
N GLU A 148 24.82 -4.32 1.78
CA GLU A 148 26.11 -4.04 1.15
C GLU A 148 26.55 -2.58 1.31
N HIS A 149 25.59 -1.65 1.42
CA HIS A 149 25.84 -0.22 1.49
C HIS A 149 25.51 0.40 2.85
N ASP A 150 25.20 -0.41 3.88
CA ASP A 150 24.80 0.03 5.22
C ASP A 150 23.59 1.00 5.18
N LEU A 151 22.58 0.67 4.36
CA LEU A 151 21.37 1.43 4.18
C LEU A 151 20.18 0.74 4.88
N LEU A 152 19.22 1.53 5.32
CA LEU A 152 17.93 1.03 5.80
C LEU A 152 17.08 0.56 4.61
N LEU A 153 16.33 -0.52 4.81
CA LEU A 153 15.29 -0.97 3.90
C LEU A 153 13.92 -0.75 4.55
N LEU A 154 13.19 0.27 4.10
CA LEU A 154 11.89 0.69 4.63
C LEU A 154 10.80 0.42 3.59
N GLU A 155 10.03 -0.66 3.77
CA GLU A 155 9.09 -1.16 2.76
C GLU A 155 7.74 -0.46 2.84
N ASP A 156 7.34 0.26 1.78
CA ASP A 156 5.95 0.73 1.61
C ASP A 156 5.09 -0.41 1.08
N ALA A 157 4.54 -1.20 1.99
CA ALA A 157 3.69 -2.34 1.73
C ALA A 157 2.19 -1.98 1.81
N ALA A 158 1.85 -0.71 1.60
CA ALA A 158 0.47 -0.19 1.72
C ALA A 158 -0.57 -0.92 0.85
N GLU A 159 -0.13 -1.70 -0.13
CA GLU A 159 -1.01 -2.43 -1.06
C GLU A 159 -0.85 -3.94 -1.00
N SER A 160 0.00 -4.48 -0.12
CA SER A 160 0.45 -5.88 -0.20
C SER A 160 0.33 -6.68 1.09
N LEU A 161 -0.49 -6.24 2.05
CA LEU A 161 -0.75 -7.02 3.27
C LEU A 161 -1.33 -8.41 2.92
N GLY A 162 -0.56 -9.45 3.22
CA GLY A 162 -0.90 -10.85 2.94
C GLY A 162 -0.20 -11.43 1.71
N ALA A 163 0.44 -10.60 0.88
CA ALA A 163 1.30 -11.09 -0.20
C ALA A 163 2.53 -11.83 0.35
N LYS A 164 3.12 -12.70 -0.47
CA LYS A 164 4.32 -13.46 -0.10
C LYS A 164 5.33 -13.49 -1.25
N VAL A 165 6.58 -13.65 -0.88
CA VAL A 165 7.70 -13.95 -1.76
C VAL A 165 8.56 -15.04 -1.12
N MET A 166 8.87 -16.14 -1.85
CA MET A 166 9.61 -17.30 -1.33
C MET A 166 9.05 -17.81 0.02
N ASN A 167 7.72 -17.90 0.14
CA ASN A 167 6.99 -18.25 1.38
C ASN A 167 7.16 -17.30 2.58
N LYS A 168 7.84 -16.16 2.42
CA LYS A 168 7.91 -15.11 3.43
C LYS A 168 6.83 -14.08 3.17
N LYS A 169 6.11 -13.67 4.21
CA LYS A 169 5.11 -12.62 4.09
C LYS A 169 5.77 -11.26 3.89
N VAL A 170 5.19 -10.46 3.02
CA VAL A 170 5.51 -9.04 2.90
C VAL A 170 5.42 -8.38 4.27
N GLY A 171 6.38 -7.53 4.56
CA GLY A 171 6.52 -6.90 5.87
C GLY A 171 7.47 -7.61 6.84
N SER A 172 7.89 -8.86 6.55
CA SER A 172 8.76 -9.63 7.46
C SER A 172 10.25 -9.62 7.09
N ILE A 173 10.63 -8.90 6.03
CA ILE A 173 11.98 -9.00 5.43
C ILE A 173 12.78 -7.71 5.64
N SER A 174 12.15 -6.57 5.55
CA SER A 174 12.74 -5.23 5.70
C SER A 174 12.95 -4.83 7.16
N ASP A 175 13.69 -3.74 7.42
CA ASP A 175 13.89 -3.21 8.77
C ASP A 175 12.58 -2.72 9.39
N SER A 176 11.73 -2.11 8.58
CA SER A 176 10.33 -1.78 8.92
C SER A 176 9.48 -1.78 7.66
N SER A 177 8.22 -2.19 7.80
CA SER A 177 7.24 -2.15 6.71
C SER A 177 5.97 -1.44 7.15
N ILE A 178 5.35 -0.78 6.19
CA ILE A 178 4.19 0.06 6.42
C ILE A 178 2.98 -0.51 5.67
N PHE A 179 1.86 -0.69 6.37
CA PHE A 179 0.59 -1.09 5.80
C PHE A 179 -0.43 0.05 5.86
N SER A 180 -1.38 0.01 4.94
CA SER A 180 -2.52 0.95 4.89
C SER A 180 -3.84 0.20 5.00
N PHE A 181 -4.79 0.80 5.73
CA PHE A 181 -6.16 0.31 5.89
C PHE A 181 -7.18 1.34 5.37
N CYS A 182 -6.79 2.14 4.36
CA CYS A 182 -7.70 3.04 3.66
C CYS A 182 -8.84 2.28 2.99
N GLY A 183 -9.94 2.96 2.67
CA GLY A 183 -11.20 2.36 2.18
C GLY A 183 -11.10 1.44 0.97
N ASN A 184 -10.09 1.59 0.13
CA ASN A 184 -9.89 0.75 -1.06
C ASN A 184 -8.90 -0.41 -0.87
N LYS A 185 -8.32 -0.60 0.32
CA LYS A 185 -7.31 -1.65 0.57
C LYS A 185 -7.95 -3.03 0.71
N VAL A 186 -7.12 -4.08 0.68
CA VAL A 186 -7.57 -5.50 0.76
C VAL A 186 -8.43 -5.74 2.00
N ILE A 187 -8.05 -5.16 3.14
CA ILE A 187 -8.86 -4.94 4.32
C ILE A 187 -8.83 -3.46 4.69
N THR A 188 -9.87 -2.98 5.34
CA THR A 188 -10.00 -1.55 5.65
C THR A 188 -10.54 -1.28 7.04
N THR A 189 -10.11 -0.16 7.60
CA THR A 189 -10.70 0.44 8.81
C THR A 189 -11.38 1.79 8.50
N GLY A 190 -11.67 2.04 7.20
CA GLY A 190 -12.06 3.35 6.68
C GLY A 190 -10.83 4.20 6.40
N GLU A 191 -10.10 4.55 7.44
CA GLU A 191 -8.75 5.11 7.43
C GLU A 191 -7.94 4.41 8.51
N GLY A 192 -6.65 4.15 8.22
CA GLY A 192 -5.73 3.51 9.15
C GLY A 192 -4.41 3.15 8.50
N GLY A 193 -3.43 2.82 9.33
CA GLY A 193 -2.14 2.31 8.93
C GLY A 193 -1.48 1.53 10.06
N ALA A 194 -0.42 0.83 9.75
CA ALA A 194 0.44 0.18 10.73
C ALA A 194 1.89 0.16 10.29
N VAL A 195 2.79 0.18 11.26
CA VAL A 195 4.21 -0.13 11.07
C VAL A 195 4.50 -1.45 11.77
N VAL A 196 5.18 -2.36 11.09
CA VAL A 196 5.72 -3.58 11.66
C VAL A 196 7.25 -3.55 11.63
N THR A 197 7.88 -4.10 12.65
CA THR A 197 9.34 -4.15 12.78
C THR A 197 9.77 -5.21 13.78
N ASN A 198 11.03 -5.66 13.72
CA ASN A 198 11.67 -6.50 14.74
C ASN A 198 12.54 -5.69 15.71
N SER A 199 12.65 -4.37 15.50
CA SER A 199 13.41 -3.47 16.39
C SER A 199 12.53 -2.93 17.51
N LYS A 200 12.84 -3.31 18.76
CA LYS A 200 12.18 -2.77 19.94
C LYS A 200 12.38 -1.26 20.08
N GLU A 201 13.56 -0.77 19.72
CA GLU A 201 13.87 0.66 19.77
C GLU A 201 12.96 1.47 18.83
N ILE A 202 12.81 1.04 17.59
CA ILE A 202 11.94 1.69 16.59
C ILE A 202 10.48 1.61 17.03
N PHE A 203 10.03 0.46 17.52
CA PHE A 203 8.69 0.30 18.07
C PHE A 203 8.38 1.34 19.16
N GLU A 204 9.26 1.49 20.16
CA GLU A 204 9.04 2.44 21.26
C GLU A 204 9.08 3.90 20.76
N LYS A 205 9.99 4.25 19.84
CA LYS A 205 10.02 5.58 19.22
C LYS A 205 8.72 5.90 18.47
N ILE A 206 8.18 4.95 17.67
CA ILE A 206 6.94 5.18 16.94
C ILE A 206 5.76 5.35 17.90
N LYS A 207 5.69 4.60 19.01
CA LYS A 207 4.67 4.78 20.05
C LYS A 207 4.68 6.20 20.63
N LEU A 208 5.86 6.74 20.93
CA LEU A 208 6.01 8.12 21.39
C LEU A 208 5.54 9.12 20.33
N ILE A 209 6.04 8.98 19.09
CA ILE A 209 5.71 9.84 17.96
C ILE A 209 4.20 9.86 17.70
N ARG A 210 3.55 8.68 17.72
CA ARG A 210 2.11 8.52 17.51
C ARG A 210 1.26 9.26 18.53
N SER A 211 1.76 9.47 19.75
CA SER A 211 0.97 9.97 20.89
C SER A 211 1.61 11.14 21.61
N HIS A 212 1.87 12.24 20.88
CA HIS A 212 2.37 13.53 21.40
C HIS A 212 3.76 13.47 22.06
N GLY A 213 4.55 12.42 21.87
CA GLY A 213 5.84 12.22 22.56
C GLY A 213 5.69 11.90 24.05
N ARG A 214 4.53 11.41 24.47
CA ARG A 214 4.23 11.12 25.86
C ARG A 214 4.85 9.80 26.31
N ALA A 215 5.63 9.85 27.40
CA ALA A 215 6.18 8.69 28.08
C ALA A 215 5.08 7.92 28.85
N GLY A 216 5.33 6.63 29.11
CA GLY A 216 4.45 5.75 29.86
C GLY A 216 3.47 4.97 28.99
N SER A 217 3.04 3.84 29.53
CA SER A 217 2.09 2.91 28.86
C SER A 217 0.65 3.10 29.31
N THR A 218 0.40 3.99 30.28
CA THR A 218 -0.91 4.19 30.88
C THR A 218 -1.86 4.95 29.96
N ASN A 219 -3.14 4.61 30.05
CA ASN A 219 -4.17 5.30 29.29
C ASN A 219 -4.34 6.73 29.82
N TYR A 220 -4.05 7.73 28.97
CA TYR A 220 -4.16 9.15 29.31
C TYR A 220 -5.49 9.55 29.99
N PHE A 221 -6.60 8.93 29.60
CA PHE A 221 -7.92 9.31 30.10
C PHE A 221 -8.28 8.62 31.42
N THR A 222 -7.52 7.64 31.87
CA THR A 222 -7.80 6.88 33.10
C THR A 222 -6.67 6.96 34.11
N ASP A 223 -5.49 7.47 33.72
CA ASP A 223 -4.36 7.68 34.61
C ASP A 223 -4.45 9.06 35.28
N PRO A 224 -4.53 9.14 36.61
CA PRO A 224 -4.59 10.40 37.31
C PRO A 224 -3.24 11.13 37.39
N SER A 225 -2.12 10.49 36.96
CA SER A 225 -0.80 11.12 36.96
C SER A 225 -0.64 12.15 35.86
N ASN A 226 0.24 13.14 36.07
CA ASN A 226 0.60 14.08 35.02
C ASN A 226 1.51 13.37 33.99
N PRO A 227 1.20 13.44 32.69
CA PRO A 227 2.01 12.84 31.67
C PRO A 227 3.33 13.59 31.48
N GLU A 228 4.41 12.86 31.27
CA GLU A 228 5.70 13.43 30.83
C GLU A 228 5.77 13.39 29.29
N TYR A 229 6.17 14.52 28.72
CA TYR A 229 6.40 14.64 27.27
C TYR A 229 7.92 14.67 27.05
N VAL A 230 8.46 13.58 26.51
CA VAL A 230 9.91 13.34 26.37
C VAL A 230 10.41 13.49 24.93
N ASN A 231 9.49 13.66 23.99
CA ASN A 231 9.82 13.86 22.58
C ASN A 231 8.74 14.71 21.88
N LEU A 232 9.06 15.22 20.70
CA LEU A 232 8.04 15.73 19.78
C LEU A 232 7.19 14.57 19.27
N GLY A 233 5.87 14.77 19.25
CA GLY A 233 4.95 13.76 18.75
C GLY A 233 3.66 14.36 18.21
N TYR A 234 2.88 13.50 17.59
CA TYR A 234 1.67 13.85 16.87
C TYR A 234 0.44 13.17 17.47
N ASN A 235 -0.74 13.52 17.02
CA ASN A 235 -1.95 12.76 17.30
C ASN A 235 -2.28 11.84 16.11
N TRP A 236 -1.53 10.74 16.00
CA TRP A 236 -1.71 9.76 14.93
C TRP A 236 -2.25 8.42 15.44
N ARG A 237 -2.91 8.45 16.60
CA ARG A 237 -3.53 7.26 17.18
C ARG A 237 -4.72 6.79 16.34
N ILE A 238 -4.87 5.48 16.24
CA ILE A 238 -6.13 4.85 15.81
C ILE A 238 -7.10 4.82 17.01
N SER A 239 -8.40 4.90 16.78
CA SER A 239 -9.40 4.75 17.84
C SER A 239 -9.73 3.27 18.09
N SER A 240 -10.25 2.93 19.27
CA SER A 240 -10.75 1.59 19.56
C SER A 240 -11.88 1.16 18.62
N ILE A 241 -12.74 2.09 18.19
CA ILE A 241 -13.80 1.81 17.21
C ILE A 241 -13.18 1.38 15.87
N THR A 242 -12.17 2.10 15.43
CA THR A 242 -11.46 1.81 14.18
C THR A 242 -10.66 0.50 14.29
N ALA A 243 -10.01 0.27 15.44
CA ALA A 243 -9.28 -0.97 15.70
C ALA A 243 -10.20 -2.19 15.75
N ALA A 244 -11.40 -2.07 16.32
CA ALA A 244 -12.40 -3.15 16.33
C ALA A 244 -12.81 -3.57 14.92
N LEU A 245 -13.01 -2.60 14.00
CA LEU A 245 -13.21 -2.93 12.60
C LEU A 245 -11.98 -3.64 12.01
N GLY A 246 -10.78 -3.18 12.34
CA GLY A 246 -9.52 -3.82 11.91
C GLY A 246 -9.40 -5.27 12.37
N ILE A 247 -9.82 -5.59 13.61
CA ILE A 247 -9.85 -6.97 14.14
C ILE A 247 -10.77 -7.84 13.28
N ALA A 248 -12.00 -7.39 13.03
CA ALA A 248 -12.95 -8.12 12.19
C ALA A 248 -12.43 -8.32 10.77
N GLN A 249 -11.73 -7.33 10.21
CA GLN A 249 -11.22 -7.40 8.85
C GLN A 249 -10.00 -8.32 8.72
N ILE A 250 -9.04 -8.28 9.66
CA ILE A 250 -7.83 -9.11 9.58
C ILE A 250 -8.13 -10.59 9.80
N THR A 251 -9.11 -10.93 10.62
CA THR A 251 -9.52 -12.34 10.86
C THR A 251 -10.05 -13.02 9.59
N LYS A 252 -10.55 -12.26 8.63
CA LYS A 252 -11.06 -12.75 7.34
C LYS A 252 -10.15 -12.46 6.14
N LEU A 253 -8.94 -11.93 6.36
CA LEU A 253 -8.01 -11.52 5.31
C LEU A 253 -7.72 -12.63 4.29
N ASP A 254 -7.38 -13.84 4.75
CA ASP A 254 -7.07 -14.96 3.85
C ASP A 254 -8.28 -15.37 2.98
N LYS A 255 -9.50 -15.29 3.53
CA LYS A 255 -10.73 -15.50 2.76
C LYS A 255 -10.90 -14.42 1.68
N ILE A 256 -10.68 -13.17 2.03
CA ILE A 256 -10.75 -12.02 1.11
C ILE A 256 -9.75 -12.19 -0.03
N ILE A 257 -8.50 -12.56 0.30
CA ILE A 257 -7.43 -12.79 -0.69
C ILE A 257 -7.84 -13.90 -1.66
N LYS A 258 -8.32 -15.05 -1.18
CA LYS A 258 -8.75 -16.17 -2.03
C LYS A 258 -9.87 -15.77 -3.00
N LEU A 259 -10.84 -14.97 -2.54
CA LEU A 259 -11.92 -14.46 -3.39
C LEU A 259 -11.38 -13.53 -4.48
N ARG A 260 -10.45 -12.63 -4.15
CA ARG A 260 -9.79 -11.74 -5.11
C ARG A 260 -8.97 -12.52 -6.14
N GLN A 261 -8.20 -13.52 -5.70
CA GLN A 261 -7.42 -14.40 -6.58
C GLN A 261 -8.30 -15.17 -7.56
N ALA A 262 -9.42 -15.74 -7.09
CA ALA A 262 -10.37 -16.43 -7.94
C ALA A 262 -11.01 -15.50 -8.99
N ASN A 263 -11.38 -14.27 -8.61
CA ASN A 263 -11.91 -13.29 -9.53
C ASN A 263 -10.86 -12.83 -10.56
N ALA A 264 -9.62 -12.59 -10.12
CA ALA A 264 -8.51 -12.24 -11.01
C ALA A 264 -8.23 -13.35 -12.03
N GLN A 265 -8.21 -14.60 -11.59
CA GLN A 265 -8.03 -15.76 -12.47
C GLN A 265 -9.15 -15.84 -13.52
N PHE A 266 -10.42 -15.63 -13.13
CA PHE A 266 -11.53 -15.59 -14.07
C PHE A 266 -11.34 -14.51 -15.13
N ILE A 267 -11.04 -13.27 -14.72
CA ILE A 267 -10.84 -12.14 -15.63
C ILE A 267 -9.64 -12.42 -16.56
N SER A 268 -8.52 -12.87 -16.00
CA SER A 268 -7.31 -13.19 -16.79
C SER A 268 -7.59 -14.27 -17.84
N SER A 269 -8.38 -15.31 -17.52
CA SER A 269 -8.73 -16.38 -18.46
C SER A 269 -9.53 -15.89 -19.68
N LYS A 270 -10.26 -14.78 -19.52
CA LYS A 270 -11.04 -14.17 -20.60
C LYS A 270 -10.24 -13.14 -21.40
N LEU A 271 -9.33 -12.44 -20.75
CA LEU A 271 -8.57 -11.33 -21.38
C LEU A 271 -7.28 -11.78 -22.06
N SER A 272 -6.65 -12.86 -21.62
CA SER A 272 -5.38 -13.35 -22.17
C SER A 272 -5.44 -13.84 -23.62
N LYS A 273 -6.64 -13.96 -24.19
CA LYS A 273 -6.84 -14.25 -25.63
C LYS A 273 -6.51 -13.05 -26.54
N PHE A 274 -6.48 -11.84 -25.99
CA PHE A 274 -6.15 -10.62 -26.73
C PHE A 274 -4.66 -10.34 -26.64
N SER A 275 -3.96 -10.37 -27.77
CA SER A 275 -2.51 -10.07 -27.83
C SER A 275 -2.18 -8.64 -27.39
N GLN A 276 -3.14 -7.72 -27.53
CA GLN A 276 -3.00 -6.31 -27.14
C GLN A 276 -3.08 -6.09 -25.62
N ILE A 277 -3.39 -7.13 -24.83
CA ILE A 277 -3.52 -7.04 -23.38
C ILE A 277 -2.46 -7.94 -22.72
N LYS A 278 -1.61 -7.37 -21.89
CA LYS A 278 -0.80 -8.12 -20.93
C LYS A 278 -1.53 -8.13 -19.59
N VAL A 279 -2.09 -9.28 -19.21
CA VAL A 279 -2.72 -9.46 -17.90
C VAL A 279 -1.67 -9.59 -16.80
N PRO A 280 -1.99 -9.22 -15.53
CA PRO A 280 -1.06 -9.39 -14.42
C PRO A 280 -0.74 -10.89 -14.23
N LYS A 281 0.57 -11.19 -14.22
CA LYS A 281 1.08 -12.54 -14.01
C LYS A 281 2.10 -12.48 -12.86
N PRO A 282 1.79 -13.08 -11.71
CA PRO A 282 2.77 -13.19 -10.62
C PRO A 282 4.04 -13.89 -11.10
N LEU A 283 5.18 -13.49 -10.55
CA LEU A 283 6.43 -14.22 -10.70
C LEU A 283 6.33 -15.57 -10.00
N ASP A 284 7.16 -16.53 -10.40
CA ASP A 284 7.33 -17.79 -9.68
C ASP A 284 7.77 -17.45 -8.24
N ASP A 285 7.25 -18.20 -7.25
CA ASP A 285 7.47 -17.96 -5.81
C ASP A 285 6.87 -16.67 -5.23
N TYR A 286 6.07 -15.91 -6.01
CA TYR A 286 5.33 -14.73 -5.54
C TYR A 286 3.84 -15.03 -5.41
N GLU A 287 3.28 -14.83 -4.22
CA GLU A 287 1.83 -14.90 -3.98
C GLU A 287 1.23 -13.49 -4.06
N HIS A 288 0.56 -13.20 -5.18
CA HIS A 288 -0.11 -11.93 -5.43
C HIS A 288 -1.52 -11.94 -4.82
N ILE A 289 -1.88 -10.92 -4.04
CA ILE A 289 -3.21 -10.80 -3.40
C ILE A 289 -4.22 -10.04 -4.25
N PHE A 290 -3.79 -9.48 -5.38
CA PHE A 290 -4.60 -8.68 -6.29
C PHE A 290 -5.34 -7.53 -5.58
N GLN A 291 -4.60 -6.72 -4.82
CA GLN A 291 -5.10 -5.44 -4.31
C GLN A 291 -5.61 -4.57 -5.46
N MET A 292 -4.92 -4.57 -6.58
CA MET A 292 -5.36 -4.04 -7.86
C MET A 292 -5.27 -5.10 -8.95
N TYR A 293 -6.12 -4.98 -9.98
CA TYR A 293 -6.03 -5.77 -11.19
C TYR A 293 -5.68 -4.83 -12.34
N SER A 294 -4.39 -4.69 -12.61
CA SER A 294 -3.86 -3.75 -13.60
C SER A 294 -3.40 -4.51 -14.84
N ILE A 295 -3.89 -4.12 -16.00
CA ILE A 295 -3.48 -4.63 -17.30
C ILE A 295 -2.55 -3.63 -17.99
N LEU A 296 -1.65 -4.12 -18.84
CA LEU A 296 -0.89 -3.27 -19.74
C LEU A 296 -1.42 -3.41 -21.17
N LEU A 297 -1.64 -2.28 -21.82
CA LEU A 297 -2.03 -2.17 -23.22
C LEU A 297 -0.77 -1.97 -24.09
N GLU A 298 -0.93 -2.03 -25.41
CA GLU A 298 0.18 -1.82 -26.36
C GLU A 298 0.74 -0.40 -26.26
N ASP A 299 -0.15 0.60 -26.18
CA ASP A 299 0.21 2.01 -26.11
C ASP A 299 -0.81 2.85 -25.33
N GLU A 300 -0.49 4.13 -25.15
CA GLU A 300 -1.32 5.11 -24.44
C GLU A 300 -2.65 5.37 -25.15
N GLN A 301 -2.66 5.39 -26.48
CA GLN A 301 -3.88 5.70 -27.26
C GLN A 301 -4.93 4.60 -27.09
N ILE A 302 -4.51 3.33 -27.13
CA ILE A 302 -5.40 2.19 -26.90
C ILE A 302 -5.86 2.19 -25.44
N ARG A 303 -4.99 2.49 -24.49
CA ARG A 303 -5.32 2.63 -23.08
C ARG A 303 -6.42 3.68 -22.85
N ASP A 304 -6.25 4.87 -23.42
CA ASP A 304 -7.20 5.97 -23.25
C ASP A 304 -8.55 5.67 -23.91
N LYS A 305 -8.54 5.14 -25.13
CA LYS A 305 -9.77 4.70 -25.81
C LYS A 305 -10.52 3.61 -25.02
N LEU A 306 -9.80 2.63 -24.46
CA LEU A 306 -10.42 1.60 -23.62
C LEU A 306 -11.00 2.20 -22.34
N HIS A 307 -10.28 3.12 -21.70
CA HIS A 307 -10.76 3.83 -20.50
C HIS A 307 -12.06 4.60 -20.78
N GLU A 308 -12.12 5.36 -21.87
CA GLU A 308 -13.32 6.09 -22.29
C GLU A 308 -14.48 5.13 -22.63
N PHE A 309 -14.20 4.05 -23.36
CA PHE A 309 -15.19 3.05 -23.68
C PHE A 309 -15.79 2.39 -22.43
N LEU A 310 -14.95 1.96 -21.49
CA LEU A 310 -15.41 1.39 -20.21
C LEU A 310 -16.24 2.40 -19.42
N SER A 311 -15.84 3.67 -19.41
CA SER A 311 -16.60 4.75 -18.78
C SER A 311 -17.99 4.90 -19.41
N SER A 312 -18.12 4.81 -20.74
CA SER A 312 -19.41 4.84 -21.44
C SER A 312 -20.33 3.66 -21.08
N LYS A 313 -19.73 2.52 -20.73
CA LYS A 313 -20.43 1.32 -20.21
C LYS A 313 -20.68 1.38 -18.69
N ARG A 314 -20.35 2.50 -18.02
CA ARG A 314 -20.44 2.67 -16.57
C ARG A 314 -19.59 1.66 -15.78
N ILE A 315 -18.44 1.28 -16.33
CA ILE A 315 -17.40 0.46 -15.70
C ILE A 315 -16.27 1.39 -15.29
N PHE A 316 -15.99 1.47 -13.99
CA PHE A 316 -14.91 2.30 -13.49
C PHE A 316 -13.55 1.67 -13.83
N SER A 317 -12.65 2.45 -14.40
CA SER A 317 -11.23 2.07 -14.55
C SER A 317 -10.36 3.27 -14.20
N LYS A 318 -9.08 3.06 -13.91
CA LYS A 318 -8.19 4.13 -13.48
C LYS A 318 -6.73 3.84 -13.83
N VAL A 319 -5.98 4.90 -14.16
CA VAL A 319 -4.52 4.82 -14.25
C VAL A 319 -3.92 4.93 -12.84
N TYR A 320 -3.30 3.88 -12.35
CA TYR A 320 -2.48 3.82 -11.14
C TYR A 320 -1.07 3.36 -11.51
N PHE A 321 -0.07 4.25 -11.51
CA PHE A 321 -0.10 5.66 -11.11
C PHE A 321 0.41 6.56 -12.24
N LYS A 322 0.03 7.86 -12.19
CA LYS A 322 0.78 8.89 -12.90
C LYS A 322 2.12 9.06 -12.17
N PRO A 323 3.26 9.07 -12.87
CA PRO A 323 4.56 9.23 -12.24
C PRO A 323 4.65 10.51 -11.42
N ILE A 324 5.17 10.41 -10.20
CA ILE A 324 5.22 11.53 -9.25
C ILE A 324 6.11 12.65 -9.79
N HIS A 325 7.25 12.32 -10.42
CA HIS A 325 8.18 13.29 -10.99
C HIS A 325 7.59 14.12 -12.15
N HIS A 326 6.47 13.69 -12.76
CA HIS A 326 5.72 14.46 -13.76
C HIS A 326 4.63 15.34 -13.18
N THR A 327 4.42 15.33 -11.86
CA THR A 327 3.41 16.19 -11.25
C THR A 327 3.95 17.60 -11.00
N PRO A 328 3.12 18.66 -11.15
CA PRO A 328 3.60 20.05 -11.07
C PRO A 328 4.35 20.40 -9.78
N PHE A 329 3.87 19.90 -8.64
CA PHE A 329 4.51 20.15 -7.34
C PHE A 329 5.94 19.61 -7.32
N TYR A 330 6.13 18.35 -7.73
CA TYR A 330 7.46 17.72 -7.69
C TYR A 330 8.40 18.27 -8.75
N GLN A 331 7.90 18.61 -9.95
CA GLN A 331 8.69 19.33 -10.96
C GLN A 331 9.22 20.66 -10.44
N SER A 332 8.45 21.38 -9.60
CA SER A 332 8.88 22.65 -9.01
C SER A 332 9.87 22.50 -7.86
N LYS A 333 9.92 21.34 -7.22
CA LYS A 333 10.77 21.06 -6.05
C LYS A 333 12.06 20.33 -6.39
N ILE A 334 12.02 19.45 -7.39
CA ILE A 334 13.15 18.60 -7.75
C ILE A 334 13.72 19.12 -9.07
N HIS A 335 14.76 19.93 -8.95
CA HIS A 335 15.44 20.57 -10.10
C HIS A 335 16.40 19.62 -10.86
N GLN A 336 16.11 18.31 -10.87
CA GLN A 336 16.93 17.31 -11.54
C GLN A 336 16.26 16.86 -12.84
N ASN A 337 17.06 16.60 -13.86
CA ASN A 337 16.60 15.94 -15.06
C ASN A 337 16.45 14.44 -14.78
N ILE A 338 15.23 14.00 -14.41
CA ILE A 338 14.92 12.64 -13.97
C ILE A 338 14.51 11.84 -15.21
N LEU A 339 15.27 10.80 -15.53
CA LEU A 339 14.98 9.88 -16.63
C LEU A 339 14.62 8.50 -16.06
N LEU A 340 13.35 8.14 -16.17
CA LEU A 340 12.79 6.88 -15.68
C LEU A 340 12.01 6.19 -16.81
N PRO A 341 12.71 5.66 -17.84
CA PRO A 341 12.05 5.19 -19.06
C PRO A 341 11.11 4.02 -18.84
N VAL A 342 11.36 3.13 -17.86
CA VAL A 342 10.45 2.03 -17.55
C VAL A 342 9.21 2.56 -16.85
N THR A 343 9.37 3.44 -15.88
CA THR A 343 8.27 4.14 -15.20
C THR A 343 7.35 4.83 -16.21
N ASP A 344 7.91 5.59 -17.15
CA ASP A 344 7.14 6.33 -18.14
C ASP A 344 6.42 5.38 -19.11
N SER A 345 7.11 4.34 -19.57
CA SER A 345 6.53 3.33 -20.46
C SER A 345 5.39 2.55 -19.79
N ILE A 346 5.53 2.15 -18.53
CA ILE A 346 4.47 1.43 -17.80
C ILE A 346 3.29 2.37 -17.53
N SER A 347 3.55 3.57 -17.03
CA SER A 347 2.52 4.55 -16.68
C SER A 347 1.64 4.96 -17.88
N SER A 348 2.22 5.06 -19.08
CA SER A 348 1.46 5.40 -20.29
C SER A 348 0.49 4.29 -20.72
N ARG A 349 0.79 3.02 -20.41
CA ARG A 349 0.07 1.86 -20.91
C ARG A 349 -0.80 1.14 -19.88
N ILE A 350 -0.64 1.44 -18.58
CA ILE A 350 -1.33 0.73 -17.52
C ILE A 350 -2.77 1.20 -17.34
N LEU A 351 -3.67 0.24 -17.12
CA LEU A 351 -5.07 0.51 -16.76
C LEU A 351 -5.53 -0.48 -15.69
N THR A 352 -5.95 0.06 -14.55
CA THR A 352 -6.50 -0.73 -13.44
C THR A 352 -7.99 -0.94 -13.65
N LEU A 353 -8.42 -2.19 -13.67
CA LEU A 353 -9.79 -2.64 -13.85
C LEU A 353 -10.45 -2.98 -12.51
N PRO A 354 -11.80 -3.01 -12.44
CA PRO A 354 -12.53 -3.42 -11.26
C PRO A 354 -12.13 -4.81 -10.76
N LEU A 355 -11.84 -4.90 -9.46
CA LEU A 355 -11.67 -6.17 -8.76
C LEU A 355 -12.01 -6.02 -7.28
N TYR A 356 -12.95 -6.83 -6.78
CA TYR A 356 -13.32 -6.88 -5.36
C TYR A 356 -13.79 -8.29 -4.95
N PRO A 357 -13.76 -8.64 -3.65
CA PRO A 357 -13.98 -10.02 -3.20
C PRO A 357 -15.32 -10.63 -3.64
N ASN A 358 -16.41 -9.89 -3.45
CA ASN A 358 -17.79 -10.34 -3.73
C ASN A 358 -18.30 -9.94 -5.13
N MET A 359 -17.40 -9.93 -6.11
CA MET A 359 -17.75 -9.69 -7.52
C MET A 359 -18.62 -10.82 -8.05
N THR A 360 -19.82 -10.50 -8.54
CA THR A 360 -20.75 -11.51 -9.06
C THR A 360 -20.30 -12.04 -10.41
N LEU A 361 -20.83 -13.19 -10.82
CA LEU A 361 -20.55 -13.73 -12.16
C LEU A 361 -20.99 -12.75 -13.25
N GLU A 362 -22.19 -12.16 -13.10
CA GLU A 362 -22.71 -11.15 -14.03
C GLU A 362 -21.79 -9.94 -14.17
N GLU A 363 -21.25 -9.43 -13.05
CA GLU A 363 -20.30 -8.29 -13.07
C GLU A 363 -18.99 -8.66 -13.80
N LYS A 364 -18.47 -9.87 -13.57
CA LYS A 364 -17.25 -10.37 -14.24
C LYS A 364 -17.46 -10.58 -15.74
N GLU A 365 -18.60 -11.16 -16.12
CA GLU A 365 -18.97 -11.37 -17.52
C GLU A 365 -19.21 -10.03 -18.23
N TYR A 366 -19.90 -9.11 -17.59
CA TYR A 366 -20.14 -7.78 -18.17
C TYR A 366 -18.83 -7.00 -18.38
N LEU A 367 -17.90 -7.03 -17.41
CA LEU A 367 -16.59 -6.43 -17.55
C LEU A 367 -15.81 -7.04 -18.73
N THR A 368 -15.70 -8.36 -18.75
CA THR A 368 -14.88 -9.06 -19.76
C THR A 368 -15.50 -9.03 -21.15
N SER A 369 -16.84 -9.09 -21.28
CA SER A 369 -17.51 -8.92 -22.58
C SER A 369 -17.42 -7.49 -23.11
N SER A 370 -17.50 -6.48 -22.27
CA SER A 370 -17.30 -5.08 -22.68
C SER A 370 -15.88 -4.87 -23.22
N ILE A 371 -14.86 -5.44 -22.60
CA ILE A 371 -13.49 -5.37 -23.10
C ILE A 371 -13.35 -6.14 -24.42
N SER A 372 -13.99 -7.30 -24.56
CA SER A 372 -14.03 -8.06 -25.82
C SER A 372 -14.67 -7.24 -26.94
N GLU A 373 -15.84 -6.63 -26.69
CA GLU A 373 -16.55 -5.76 -27.64
C GLU A 373 -15.64 -4.61 -28.14
N PHE A 374 -14.88 -3.99 -27.24
CA PHE A 374 -13.94 -2.94 -27.60
C PHE A 374 -12.88 -3.43 -28.60
N PHE A 375 -12.18 -4.53 -28.29
CA PHE A 375 -11.10 -5.01 -29.18
C PHE A 375 -11.64 -5.60 -30.49
N GLU A 376 -12.83 -6.22 -30.50
CA GLU A 376 -13.50 -6.66 -31.72
C GLU A 376 -13.90 -5.48 -32.63
N SER A 377 -14.19 -4.31 -32.05
CA SER A 377 -14.51 -3.10 -32.79
C SER A 377 -13.31 -2.43 -33.43
N LEU A 378 -12.09 -2.61 -32.86
CA LEU A 378 -10.85 -2.07 -33.44
C LEU A 378 -10.40 -2.83 -34.70
N ASN A 379 -10.87 -4.07 -34.87
CA ASN A 379 -10.51 -4.94 -36.00
C ASN A 379 -11.48 -4.82 -37.19
N LYS A 380 -12.50 -3.96 -37.07
CA LYS A 380 -13.48 -3.65 -38.13
C LYS A 380 -13.17 -2.29 -38.76
#